data_f4477e88eb32d7425a6cf62cb774ca4d
#
_entry.id   f4477e88eb32d7425a6cf62cb774ca4d
#
_cell.length_a   1.000
_cell.length_b   1.000
_cell.length_c   1.000
_cell.angle_alpha   90.00
_cell.angle_beta   90.00
_cell.angle_gamma   90.00
#
_symmetry.space_group_name_H-M   'P 1'
#
loop_
_entity.id
_entity.type
_entity.pdbx_description
1 polymer ?
#
loop_
_entity_poly.entity_id
_entity_poly.type
_entity_poly.pdbx_seq_one_letter_code
_entity_poly.pdbx_strand_id
1 'polypeptide(L)'
;MKLAIVTDSTAYLNERTRNHKDLFIIPIPVIIDGEPFEEGVDIGYEEFYQKLKNSKDFPKTSQPVLGEVYELYRSIKEQGYDTVISIHLSEGISGFVRTLTAIKDDIEGLQVIPYDSKITSVPMGYMVEKALEMSDQGKPLDDVLAAVDQIRDTTNAYIIVDDLDNLVRGGRLTNGAAIIGGLLKIKPILTFEDGKIVLAEKIRSLKKALQRTEEIIEERRQENESELRIYVI
;
A
#
# COMPACT_ATOMS: atom_id res chain seq x y z
N MET A 1 23.36 -5.35 -13.89
CA MET A 1 22.38 -4.59 -13.07
C MET A 1 22.08 -5.44 -11.86
N LYS A 2 22.31 -4.92 -10.68
CA LYS A 2 21.90 -5.56 -9.42
C LYS A 2 20.74 -4.76 -8.85
N LEU A 3 19.53 -5.30 -8.97
CA LEU A 3 18.29 -4.64 -8.63
C LEU A 3 17.87 -4.94 -7.18
N ALA A 4 17.55 -3.92 -6.41
CA ALA A 4 16.87 -4.02 -5.13
C ALA A 4 15.40 -3.56 -5.27
N ILE A 5 14.53 -4.17 -4.48
CA ILE A 5 13.15 -3.72 -4.34
C ILE A 5 12.99 -3.10 -2.95
N VAL A 6 12.46 -1.89 -2.90
CA VAL A 6 12.09 -1.21 -1.65
C VAL A 6 10.57 -1.08 -1.61
N THR A 7 9.99 -1.30 -0.46
CA THR A 7 8.56 -1.07 -0.22
C THR A 7 8.34 -0.48 1.17
N ASP A 8 7.10 -0.20 1.54
CA ASP A 8 6.78 0.22 2.90
C ASP A 8 5.98 -0.84 3.67
N SER A 9 5.83 -0.64 4.98
CA SER A 9 5.17 -1.60 5.88
C SER A 9 3.71 -1.86 5.55
N THR A 10 3.06 -1.03 4.72
CA THR A 10 1.66 -1.25 4.31
C THR A 10 1.52 -2.33 3.23
N ALA A 11 2.63 -2.83 2.65
CA ALA A 11 2.61 -3.99 1.76
C ALA A 11 2.34 -5.26 2.57
N TYR A 12 1.25 -5.95 2.24
CA TYR A 12 1.00 -7.26 2.83
C TYR A 12 1.85 -8.31 2.11
N LEU A 13 2.90 -8.78 2.79
CA LEU A 13 3.89 -9.71 2.26
C LEU A 13 3.81 -11.04 2.99
N ASN A 14 3.86 -12.14 2.23
CA ASN A 14 4.08 -13.45 2.83
C ASN A 14 5.50 -13.54 3.42
N GLU A 15 5.74 -14.50 4.31
CA GLU A 15 7.00 -14.65 5.03
C GLU A 15 8.20 -14.86 4.08
N ARG A 16 8.01 -15.63 3.00
CA ARG A 16 9.06 -15.88 2.01
C ARG A 16 9.49 -14.58 1.32
N THR A 17 8.53 -13.79 0.88
CA THR A 17 8.78 -12.50 0.22
C THR A 17 9.41 -11.51 1.19
N ARG A 18 8.89 -11.43 2.42
CA ARG A 18 9.41 -10.54 3.47
C ARG A 18 10.89 -10.80 3.79
N ASN A 19 11.33 -12.05 3.75
CA ASN A 19 12.69 -12.45 4.02
C ASN A 19 13.60 -12.50 2.78
N HIS A 20 13.15 -11.94 1.65
CA HIS A 20 13.94 -11.94 0.44
C HIS A 20 15.16 -11.01 0.58
N LYS A 21 16.34 -11.48 0.20
CA LYS A 21 17.64 -10.77 0.38
C LYS A 21 17.71 -9.41 -0.35
N ASP A 22 16.97 -9.27 -1.45
CA ASP A 22 16.94 -8.07 -2.30
C ASP A 22 15.72 -7.18 -2.02
N LEU A 23 14.97 -7.47 -0.92
CA LEU A 23 13.86 -6.67 -0.43
C LEU A 23 14.26 -5.85 0.78
N PHE A 24 13.87 -4.57 0.78
CA PHE A 24 14.02 -3.65 1.89
C PHE A 24 12.67 -3.01 2.21
N ILE A 25 12.35 -2.91 3.49
CA ILE A 25 11.04 -2.42 3.94
C ILE A 25 11.25 -1.16 4.78
N ILE A 26 10.58 -0.08 4.40
CA ILE A 26 10.54 1.18 5.13
C ILE A 26 9.32 1.15 6.05
N PRO A 27 9.46 1.25 7.37
CA PRO A 27 8.33 1.32 8.27
C PRO A 27 7.57 2.64 8.08
N ILE A 28 6.23 2.57 8.10
CA ILE A 28 5.38 3.77 8.17
C ILE A 28 5.16 4.09 9.64
N PRO A 29 5.56 5.29 10.11
CA PRO A 29 5.36 5.66 11.51
C PRO A 29 3.87 5.84 11.83
N VAL A 30 3.44 5.22 12.93
CA VAL A 30 2.10 5.37 13.51
C VAL A 30 2.23 6.15 14.81
N ILE A 31 1.44 7.19 14.98
CA ILE A 31 1.46 8.07 16.15
C ILE A 31 0.20 7.78 16.98
N ILE A 32 0.38 7.27 18.19
CA ILE A 32 -0.68 6.97 19.14
C ILE A 32 -0.43 7.79 20.44
N ASP A 33 -1.40 8.60 20.84
CA ASP A 33 -1.30 9.49 22.01
C ASP A 33 -0.02 10.38 22.02
N GLY A 34 0.44 10.78 20.83
CA GLY A 34 1.63 11.61 20.63
C GLY A 34 2.95 10.84 20.58
N GLU A 35 2.96 9.52 20.78
CA GLU A 35 4.14 8.68 20.69
C GLU A 35 4.23 8.03 19.30
N PRO A 36 5.37 8.14 18.58
CA PRO A 36 5.58 7.47 17.31
C PRO A 36 6.00 6.01 17.54
N PHE A 37 5.50 5.12 16.69
CA PHE A 37 5.87 3.71 16.61
C PHE A 37 6.13 3.34 15.15
N GLU A 38 7.17 2.57 14.89
CA GLU A 38 7.43 1.98 13.57
C GLU A 38 6.62 0.70 13.40
N GLU A 39 5.71 0.70 12.42
CA GLU A 39 4.85 -0.45 12.14
C GLU A 39 5.66 -1.69 11.78
N GLY A 40 5.46 -2.76 12.55
CA GLY A 40 6.16 -4.04 12.34
C GLY A 40 7.58 -4.10 12.90
N VAL A 41 8.06 -3.03 13.55
CA VAL A 41 9.36 -2.95 14.25
C VAL A 41 9.13 -2.77 15.74
N ASP A 42 8.57 -1.61 16.15
CA ASP A 42 8.34 -1.26 17.57
C ASP A 42 7.02 -1.81 18.09
N ILE A 43 6.04 -1.98 17.20
CA ILE A 43 4.69 -2.39 17.57
C ILE A 43 4.17 -3.49 16.66
N GLY A 44 3.75 -4.59 17.28
CA GLY A 44 3.08 -5.68 16.59
C GLY A 44 1.58 -5.44 16.43
N TYR A 45 0.95 -6.25 15.56
CA TYR A 45 -0.46 -6.13 15.21
C TYR A 45 -1.40 -6.13 16.45
N GLU A 46 -1.26 -7.10 17.36
CA GLU A 46 -2.11 -7.21 18.54
C GLU A 46 -1.94 -6.02 19.50
N GLU A 47 -0.69 -5.63 19.74
CA GLU A 47 -0.38 -4.49 20.60
C GLU A 47 -0.90 -3.18 20.01
N PHE A 48 -0.78 -2.99 18.70
CA PHE A 48 -1.34 -1.85 17.99
C PHE A 48 -2.84 -1.70 18.26
N TYR A 49 -3.64 -2.77 18.06
CA TYR A 49 -5.08 -2.69 18.31
C TYR A 49 -5.45 -2.53 19.78
N GLN A 50 -4.65 -3.05 20.71
CA GLN A 50 -4.85 -2.80 22.14
C GLN A 50 -4.59 -1.34 22.50
N LYS A 51 -3.49 -0.74 22.01
CA LYS A 51 -3.20 0.67 22.20
C LYS A 51 -4.27 1.54 21.56
N LEU A 52 -4.68 1.24 20.35
CA LEU A 52 -5.73 1.95 19.63
C LEU A 52 -7.06 1.98 20.40
N LYS A 53 -7.47 0.85 20.99
CA LYS A 53 -8.69 0.74 21.79
C LYS A 53 -8.64 1.59 23.05
N ASN A 54 -7.47 1.80 23.62
CA ASN A 54 -7.25 2.53 24.87
C ASN A 54 -6.76 3.96 24.64
N SER A 55 -6.48 4.36 23.41
CA SER A 55 -5.98 5.69 23.08
C SER A 55 -7.03 6.77 23.35
N LYS A 56 -6.55 7.93 23.78
CA LYS A 56 -7.37 9.13 24.00
C LYS A 56 -7.50 9.95 22.73
N ASP A 57 -6.41 10.00 21.97
CA ASP A 57 -6.33 10.73 20.72
C ASP A 57 -6.52 9.81 19.53
N PHE A 58 -7.00 10.40 18.45
CA PHE A 58 -7.13 9.69 17.18
C PHE A 58 -5.74 9.37 16.63
N PRO A 59 -5.43 8.09 16.29
CA PRO A 59 -4.13 7.71 15.77
C PRO A 59 -3.88 8.35 14.39
N LYS A 60 -2.64 8.68 14.14
CA LYS A 60 -2.18 9.31 12.90
C LYS A 60 -1.03 8.52 12.32
N THR A 61 -0.82 8.64 11.02
CA THR A 61 0.39 8.17 10.35
C THR A 61 1.18 9.36 9.82
N SER A 62 2.49 9.22 9.72
CA SER A 62 3.37 10.17 9.05
C SER A 62 4.12 9.50 7.91
N GLN A 63 4.76 10.32 7.07
CA GLN A 63 5.76 9.78 6.16
C GLN A 63 7.00 9.32 6.95
N PRO A 64 7.77 8.35 6.44
CA PRO A 64 9.05 7.97 7.00
C PRO A 64 9.99 9.18 7.15
N VAL A 65 10.88 9.13 8.12
CA VAL A 65 11.87 10.18 8.35
C VAL A 65 12.86 10.20 7.19
N LEU A 66 12.96 11.35 6.51
CA LEU A 66 13.76 11.46 5.28
C LEU A 66 15.22 11.05 5.47
N GLY A 67 15.81 11.37 6.63
CA GLY A 67 17.18 10.94 6.98
C GLY A 67 17.35 9.42 6.96
N GLU A 68 16.38 8.68 7.50
CA GLU A 68 16.39 7.22 7.53
C GLU A 68 16.23 6.62 6.12
N VAL A 69 15.44 7.27 5.27
CA VAL A 69 15.30 6.89 3.85
C VAL A 69 16.63 7.04 3.11
N TYR A 70 17.35 8.15 3.33
CA TYR A 70 18.68 8.35 2.77
C TYR A 70 19.68 7.31 3.25
N GLU A 71 19.70 7.01 4.55
CA GLU A 71 20.59 5.99 5.10
C GLU A 71 20.28 4.61 4.51
N LEU A 72 19.01 4.25 4.36
CA LEU A 72 18.63 2.99 3.72
C LEU A 72 19.15 2.90 2.29
N TYR A 73 18.94 3.91 1.47
CA TYR A 73 19.41 3.87 0.07
C TYR A 73 20.93 3.88 -0.03
N ARG A 74 21.62 4.58 0.85
CA ARG A 74 23.09 4.50 0.94
C ARG A 74 23.56 3.09 1.30
N SER A 75 22.92 2.45 2.28
CA SER A 75 23.24 1.07 2.66
C SER A 75 22.98 0.08 1.53
N ILE A 76 21.90 0.28 0.75
CA ILE A 76 21.62 -0.53 -0.45
C ILE A 76 22.75 -0.36 -1.49
N LYS A 77 23.17 0.87 -1.75
CA LYS A 77 24.30 1.14 -2.64
C LYS A 77 25.58 0.47 -2.17
N GLU A 78 25.93 0.58 -0.87
CA GLU A 78 27.10 -0.03 -0.27
C GLU A 78 27.09 -1.57 -0.38
N GLN A 79 25.94 -2.19 -0.40
CA GLN A 79 25.74 -3.62 -0.69
C GLN A 79 25.91 -3.97 -2.17
N GLY A 80 26.23 -2.98 -3.01
CA GLY A 80 26.56 -3.16 -4.43
C GLY A 80 25.35 -3.20 -5.35
N TYR A 81 24.18 -2.74 -4.92
CA TYR A 81 23.05 -2.50 -5.82
C TYR A 81 23.31 -1.22 -6.63
N ASP A 82 22.88 -1.24 -7.89
CA ASP A 82 22.99 -0.10 -8.81
C ASP A 82 21.63 0.51 -9.14
N THR A 83 20.55 -0.23 -8.89
CA THR A 83 19.18 0.17 -9.22
C THR A 83 18.22 -0.26 -8.09
N VAL A 84 17.24 0.59 -7.80
CA VAL A 84 16.15 0.36 -6.85
C VAL A 84 14.82 0.67 -7.52
N ILE A 85 13.86 -0.27 -7.48
CA ILE A 85 12.44 0.03 -7.68
C ILE A 85 11.82 0.18 -6.29
N SER A 86 11.31 1.38 -5.99
CA SER A 86 10.76 1.73 -4.68
C SER A 86 9.23 1.80 -4.78
N ILE A 87 8.56 0.66 -4.52
CA ILE A 87 7.11 0.46 -4.69
C ILE A 87 6.40 0.81 -3.40
N HIS A 88 5.56 1.84 -3.42
CA HIS A 88 4.91 2.35 -2.22
C HIS A 88 3.40 2.48 -2.35
N LEU A 89 2.76 2.63 -1.17
CA LEU A 89 1.33 2.93 -1.12
C LEU A 89 1.00 4.17 -1.94
N SER A 90 -0.24 4.19 -2.43
CA SER A 90 -0.73 5.19 -3.38
C SER A 90 -0.41 6.63 -2.98
N GLU A 91 0.05 7.42 -3.96
CA GLU A 91 0.21 8.86 -3.83
C GLU A 91 -1.12 9.58 -3.54
N GLY A 92 -2.25 8.98 -3.88
CA GLY A 92 -3.57 9.49 -3.55
C GLY A 92 -3.92 9.47 -2.06
N ILE A 93 -3.19 8.68 -1.24
CA ILE A 93 -3.41 8.55 0.21
C ILE A 93 -2.16 8.81 1.05
N SER A 94 -0.99 8.97 0.42
CA SER A 94 0.30 9.30 1.07
C SER A 94 1.13 10.21 0.18
N GLY A 95 1.82 11.17 0.76
CA GLY A 95 2.77 12.03 0.01
C GLY A 95 4.15 11.40 -0.21
N PHE A 96 4.38 10.15 0.22
CA PHE A 96 5.73 9.58 0.28
C PHE A 96 6.35 9.38 -1.10
N VAL A 97 5.61 8.84 -2.09
CA VAL A 97 6.11 8.70 -3.48
C VAL A 97 6.55 10.05 -4.06
N ARG A 98 5.78 11.11 -3.81
CA ARG A 98 6.13 12.47 -4.25
C ARG A 98 7.42 12.95 -3.59
N THR A 99 7.61 12.68 -2.31
CA THR A 99 8.85 13.00 -1.59
C THR A 99 10.02 12.24 -2.20
N LEU A 100 9.89 10.93 -2.44
CA LEU A 100 10.92 10.11 -3.08
C LEU A 100 11.26 10.61 -4.49
N THR A 101 10.26 11.01 -5.26
CA THR A 101 10.46 11.56 -6.62
C THR A 101 11.28 12.85 -6.59
N ALA A 102 11.13 13.67 -5.55
CA ALA A 102 11.90 14.89 -5.40
C ALA A 102 13.36 14.65 -5.04
N ILE A 103 13.68 13.53 -4.37
CA ILE A 103 15.03 13.22 -3.87
C ILE A 103 15.72 12.04 -4.60
N LYS A 104 15.09 11.46 -5.59
CA LYS A 104 15.56 10.23 -6.26
C LYS A 104 16.98 10.35 -6.84
N ASP A 105 17.38 11.56 -7.22
CA ASP A 105 18.66 11.86 -7.86
C ASP A 105 19.74 12.30 -6.84
N ASP A 106 19.42 12.39 -5.55
CA ASP A 106 20.35 12.84 -4.49
C ASP A 106 21.35 11.75 -4.08
N ILE A 107 21.10 10.49 -4.45
CA ILE A 107 21.97 9.38 -4.11
C ILE A 107 22.87 9.04 -5.29
N GLU A 108 24.04 9.66 -5.32
CA GLU A 108 24.99 9.48 -6.39
C GLU A 108 25.35 7.99 -6.59
N GLY A 109 25.24 7.51 -7.84
CA GLY A 109 25.60 6.15 -8.24
C GLY A 109 24.59 5.09 -7.85
N LEU A 110 23.36 5.45 -7.47
CA LEU A 110 22.21 4.56 -7.31
C LEU A 110 21.03 5.13 -8.11
N GLN A 111 20.52 4.36 -9.07
CA GLN A 111 19.28 4.72 -9.77
C GLN A 111 18.09 4.37 -8.91
N VAL A 112 17.39 5.37 -8.38
CA VAL A 112 16.14 5.16 -7.62
C VAL A 112 14.94 5.44 -8.52
N ILE A 113 14.02 4.49 -8.58
CA ILE A 113 12.77 4.57 -9.36
C ILE A 113 11.60 4.53 -8.36
N PRO A 114 11.10 5.69 -7.91
CA PRO A 114 9.88 5.76 -7.11
C PRO A 114 8.69 5.26 -7.92
N TYR A 115 7.93 4.34 -7.35
CA TYR A 115 6.80 3.71 -8.02
C TYR A 115 5.52 3.87 -7.20
N ASP A 116 4.54 4.57 -7.76
CA ASP A 116 3.19 4.68 -7.22
C ASP A 116 2.37 3.44 -7.56
N SER A 117 2.08 2.61 -6.55
CA SER A 117 1.25 1.43 -6.74
C SER A 117 -0.22 1.75 -7.02
N LYS A 118 -0.66 2.99 -6.79
CA LYS A 118 -2.06 3.45 -6.81
C LYS A 118 -3.00 2.66 -5.88
N ILE A 119 -2.43 1.89 -4.98
CA ILE A 119 -3.14 1.02 -4.05
C ILE A 119 -2.31 0.85 -2.75
N THR A 120 -2.60 -0.15 -1.95
CA THR A 120 -1.85 -0.58 -0.76
C THR A 120 -2.10 -2.06 -0.47
N SER A 121 -1.61 -2.59 0.64
CA SER A 121 -1.92 -3.92 1.16
C SER A 121 -1.52 -5.06 0.21
N VAL A 122 -2.36 -6.10 0.06
CA VAL A 122 -2.09 -7.32 -0.72
C VAL A 122 -1.76 -7.05 -2.18
N PRO A 123 -2.48 -6.19 -2.92
CA PRO A 123 -2.14 -5.94 -4.32
C PRO A 123 -0.77 -5.29 -4.48
N MET A 124 -0.40 -4.36 -3.58
CA MET A 124 0.94 -3.78 -3.58
C MET A 124 2.00 -4.83 -3.24
N GLY A 125 1.73 -5.69 -2.25
CA GLY A 125 2.60 -6.83 -1.93
C GLY A 125 2.80 -7.77 -3.11
N TYR A 126 1.77 -8.00 -3.93
CA TYR A 126 1.89 -8.81 -5.14
C TYR A 126 2.76 -8.15 -6.22
N MET A 127 2.71 -6.82 -6.36
CA MET A 127 3.64 -6.08 -7.24
C MET A 127 5.09 -6.27 -6.79
N VAL A 128 5.35 -6.17 -5.47
CA VAL A 128 6.68 -6.42 -4.87
C VAL A 128 7.15 -7.85 -5.14
N GLU A 129 6.30 -8.84 -4.89
CA GLU A 129 6.60 -10.26 -5.15
C GLU A 129 6.96 -10.49 -6.62
N LYS A 130 6.18 -9.91 -7.54
CA LYS A 130 6.41 -10.03 -8.98
C LYS A 130 7.72 -9.39 -9.42
N ALA A 131 8.04 -8.21 -8.90
CA ALA A 131 9.28 -7.52 -9.19
C ALA A 131 10.51 -8.34 -8.73
N LEU A 132 10.45 -8.93 -7.53
CA LEU A 132 11.50 -9.81 -7.01
C LEU A 132 11.63 -11.08 -7.85
N GLU A 133 10.51 -11.75 -8.16
CA GLU A 133 10.51 -12.96 -9.00
C GLU A 133 11.20 -12.72 -10.34
N MET A 134 10.86 -11.62 -11.02
CA MET A 134 11.43 -11.28 -12.30
C MET A 134 12.90 -10.87 -12.22
N SER A 135 13.28 -10.18 -11.14
CA SER A 135 14.67 -9.86 -10.85
C SER A 135 15.52 -11.12 -10.66
N ASP A 136 15.03 -12.11 -9.88
CA ASP A 136 15.68 -13.40 -9.68
C ASP A 136 15.86 -14.20 -10.99
N GLN A 137 14.92 -14.02 -11.92
CA GLN A 137 15.00 -14.60 -13.26
C GLN A 137 15.96 -13.82 -14.19
N GLY A 138 16.59 -12.75 -13.72
CA GLY A 138 17.48 -11.91 -14.52
C GLY A 138 16.80 -11.13 -15.63
N LYS A 139 15.52 -10.82 -15.50
CA LYS A 139 14.76 -10.03 -16.49
C LYS A 139 15.28 -8.60 -16.56
N PRO A 140 15.23 -7.98 -17.76
CA PRO A 140 15.52 -6.55 -17.90
C PRO A 140 14.62 -5.67 -17.04
N LEU A 141 15.13 -4.51 -16.64
CA LEU A 141 14.39 -3.53 -15.82
C LEU A 141 13.04 -3.14 -16.45
N ASP A 142 13.03 -2.87 -17.75
CA ASP A 142 11.81 -2.48 -18.46
C ASP A 142 10.74 -3.58 -18.44
N ASP A 143 11.14 -4.85 -18.50
CA ASP A 143 10.22 -5.98 -18.40
C ASP A 143 9.64 -6.10 -16.98
N VAL A 144 10.47 -5.84 -15.94
CA VAL A 144 10.02 -5.83 -14.55
C VAL A 144 9.00 -4.72 -14.34
N LEU A 145 9.30 -3.51 -14.79
CA LEU A 145 8.40 -2.36 -14.69
C LEU A 145 7.10 -2.60 -15.45
N ALA A 146 7.17 -3.12 -16.67
CA ALA A 146 5.98 -3.44 -17.48
C ALA A 146 5.06 -4.48 -16.78
N ALA A 147 5.64 -5.48 -16.13
CA ALA A 147 4.87 -6.47 -15.38
C ALA A 147 4.20 -5.87 -14.13
N VAL A 148 4.89 -4.98 -13.42
CA VAL A 148 4.33 -4.27 -12.27
C VAL A 148 3.23 -3.29 -12.73
N ASP A 149 3.42 -2.57 -13.85
CA ASP A 149 2.42 -1.73 -14.47
C ASP A 149 1.15 -2.51 -14.83
N GLN A 150 1.31 -3.69 -15.45
CA GLN A 150 0.18 -4.55 -15.79
C GLN A 150 -0.63 -4.95 -14.54
N ILE A 151 0.04 -5.31 -13.44
CA ILE A 151 -0.63 -5.63 -12.18
C ILE A 151 -1.37 -4.41 -11.65
N ARG A 152 -0.71 -3.24 -11.59
CA ARG A 152 -1.31 -1.99 -11.12
C ARG A 152 -2.58 -1.64 -11.91
N ASP A 153 -2.50 -1.68 -13.23
CA ASP A 153 -3.55 -1.20 -14.14
C ASP A 153 -4.74 -2.17 -14.23
N THR A 154 -4.55 -3.44 -13.83
CA THR A 154 -5.62 -4.45 -13.79
C THR A 154 -6.15 -4.74 -12.40
N THR A 155 -5.54 -4.13 -11.35
CA THR A 155 -5.96 -4.35 -9.97
C THR A 155 -7.22 -3.57 -9.63
N ASN A 156 -8.15 -4.25 -8.97
CA ASN A 156 -9.31 -3.64 -8.34
C ASN A 156 -9.36 -4.08 -6.86
N ALA A 157 -9.73 -3.17 -5.97
CA ALA A 157 -9.93 -3.48 -4.55
C ALA A 157 -11.30 -3.02 -4.08
N TYR A 158 -11.99 -3.86 -3.32
CA TYR A 158 -13.26 -3.54 -2.69
C TYR A 158 -13.11 -3.73 -1.18
N ILE A 159 -13.38 -2.66 -0.44
CA ILE A 159 -13.13 -2.61 1.00
C ILE A 159 -14.46 -2.36 1.71
N ILE A 160 -14.89 -3.29 2.56
CA ILE A 160 -16.05 -3.12 3.41
C ILE A 160 -15.57 -2.66 4.77
N VAL A 161 -16.03 -1.50 5.22
CA VAL A 161 -15.63 -0.94 6.52
C VAL A 161 -16.80 -0.86 7.47
N ASP A 162 -16.52 -1.03 8.75
CA ASP A 162 -17.51 -0.86 9.81
C ASP A 162 -17.77 0.61 10.11
N ASP A 163 -16.72 1.42 10.04
CA ASP A 163 -16.72 2.83 10.37
C ASP A 163 -15.82 3.60 9.39
N LEU A 164 -16.30 4.76 8.96
CA LEU A 164 -15.58 5.67 8.07
C LEU A 164 -14.76 6.73 8.81
N ASP A 165 -14.92 6.87 10.12
CA ASP A 165 -14.35 7.96 10.90
C ASP A 165 -12.83 8.06 10.71
N ASN A 166 -12.14 6.92 10.69
CA ASN A 166 -10.70 6.85 10.50
C ASN A 166 -10.26 7.42 9.15
N LEU A 167 -10.95 7.06 8.09
CA LEU A 167 -10.63 7.51 6.73
C LEU A 167 -10.97 8.98 6.53
N VAL A 168 -12.05 9.45 7.14
CA VAL A 168 -12.50 10.84 7.03
C VAL A 168 -11.63 11.77 7.86
N ARG A 169 -11.37 11.45 9.14
CA ARG A 169 -10.48 12.23 10.01
C ARG A 169 -9.04 12.23 9.50
N GLY A 170 -8.60 11.10 8.93
CA GLY A 170 -7.31 10.98 8.28
C GLY A 170 -7.21 11.73 6.94
N GLY A 171 -8.34 12.15 6.35
CA GLY A 171 -8.36 12.82 5.05
C GLY A 171 -8.06 11.90 3.86
N ARG A 172 -8.17 10.58 4.01
CA ARG A 172 -7.92 9.59 2.94
C ARG A 172 -9.16 9.18 2.18
N LEU A 173 -10.37 9.54 2.64
CA LEU A 173 -11.61 9.30 1.91
C LEU A 173 -12.03 10.55 1.12
N THR A 174 -12.10 10.43 -0.19
CA THR A 174 -12.55 11.51 -1.07
C THR A 174 -14.00 11.89 -0.74
N ASN A 175 -14.27 13.18 -0.56
CA ASN A 175 -15.57 13.71 -0.15
C ASN A 175 -16.12 13.13 1.17
N GLY A 176 -15.24 12.64 2.06
CA GLY A 176 -15.60 11.93 3.27
C GLY A 176 -16.57 12.71 4.17
N ALA A 177 -16.36 14.02 4.35
CA ALA A 177 -17.25 14.86 5.16
C ALA A 177 -18.70 14.91 4.64
N ALA A 178 -18.89 14.91 3.32
CA ALA A 178 -20.22 14.86 2.69
C ALA A 178 -20.85 13.47 2.80
N ILE A 179 -20.03 12.43 2.91
CA ILE A 179 -20.47 11.05 3.04
C ILE A 179 -21.02 10.78 4.44
N ILE A 180 -20.36 11.26 5.52
CA ILE A 180 -20.78 11.04 6.91
C ILE A 180 -22.15 11.66 7.20
N GLY A 181 -22.45 12.85 6.68
CA GLY A 181 -23.71 13.54 6.95
C GLY A 181 -25.00 12.80 6.52
N GLY A 182 -24.88 11.72 5.73
CA GLY A 182 -26.00 10.93 5.23
C GLY A 182 -25.97 9.45 5.59
N LEU A 183 -25.01 8.96 6.40
CA LEU A 183 -24.69 7.54 6.48
C LEU A 183 -24.78 6.89 7.88
N LEU A 184 -25.71 7.33 8.73
CA LEU A 184 -26.01 6.58 9.95
C LEU A 184 -26.52 5.17 9.58
N LYS A 185 -25.79 4.12 10.01
CA LYS A 185 -26.13 2.68 9.87
C LYS A 185 -25.99 2.08 8.46
N ILE A 186 -24.92 2.38 7.72
CA ILE A 186 -24.59 1.62 6.51
C ILE A 186 -23.26 0.91 6.64
N LYS A 187 -23.04 -0.06 5.76
CA LYS A 187 -21.77 -0.75 5.53
C LYS A 187 -21.30 -0.41 4.11
N PRO A 188 -20.54 0.67 3.94
CA PRO A 188 -20.14 1.12 2.62
C PRO A 188 -19.12 0.15 2.00
N ILE A 189 -19.20 -0.01 0.70
CA ILE A 189 -18.14 -0.59 -0.11
C ILE A 189 -17.32 0.56 -0.66
N LEU A 190 -16.03 0.58 -0.35
CA LEU A 190 -15.06 1.52 -0.88
C LEU A 190 -14.22 0.85 -1.97
N THR A 191 -13.66 1.66 -2.84
CA THR A 191 -12.71 1.22 -3.87
C THR A 191 -11.61 2.25 -4.07
N PHE A 192 -10.62 1.91 -4.90
CA PHE A 192 -9.61 2.87 -5.36
C PHE A 192 -9.96 3.36 -6.78
N GLU A 193 -9.97 4.67 -6.98
CA GLU A 193 -10.05 5.32 -8.28
C GLU A 193 -8.88 6.31 -8.40
N ASP A 194 -8.03 6.13 -9.39
CA ASP A 194 -6.80 6.92 -9.57
C ASP A 194 -5.97 7.06 -8.27
N GLY A 195 -5.84 5.96 -7.54
CA GLY A 195 -5.08 5.90 -6.30
C GLY A 195 -5.78 6.51 -5.08
N LYS A 196 -6.99 7.01 -5.19
CA LYS A 196 -7.76 7.61 -4.09
C LYS A 196 -8.84 6.67 -3.60
N ILE A 197 -9.07 6.64 -2.30
CA ILE A 197 -10.19 5.90 -1.73
C ILE A 197 -11.48 6.67 -1.97
N VAL A 198 -12.43 6.02 -2.62
CA VAL A 198 -13.75 6.58 -2.93
C VAL A 198 -14.85 5.62 -2.46
N LEU A 199 -16.06 6.16 -2.30
CA LEU A 199 -17.25 5.38 -2.02
C LEU A 199 -17.78 4.77 -3.32
N ALA A 200 -17.70 3.43 -3.44
CA ALA A 200 -18.30 2.70 -4.56
C ALA A 200 -19.81 2.52 -4.38
N GLU A 201 -20.23 1.91 -3.27
CA GLU A 201 -21.64 1.62 -3.01
C GLU A 201 -22.04 1.83 -1.54
N LYS A 202 -23.33 2.21 -1.33
CA LYS A 202 -23.94 2.39 -0.01
C LYS A 202 -24.83 1.19 0.33
N ILE A 203 -24.34 0.31 1.18
CA ILE A 203 -25.06 -0.92 1.57
C ILE A 203 -25.50 -0.83 3.03
N ARG A 204 -26.65 -1.40 3.39
CA ARG A 204 -27.21 -1.28 4.74
C ARG A 204 -26.80 -2.36 5.73
N SER A 205 -26.20 -3.46 5.28
CA SER A 205 -25.76 -4.52 6.18
C SER A 205 -24.52 -5.23 5.64
N LEU A 206 -23.68 -5.76 6.54
CA LEU A 206 -22.48 -6.49 6.19
C LEU A 206 -22.80 -7.68 5.25
N LYS A 207 -23.84 -8.46 5.56
CA LYS A 207 -24.25 -9.59 4.71
C LYS A 207 -24.53 -9.17 3.26
N LYS A 208 -25.25 -8.04 3.07
CA LYS A 208 -25.53 -7.54 1.73
C LYS A 208 -24.31 -6.94 1.06
N ALA A 209 -23.41 -6.32 1.83
CA ALA A 209 -22.16 -5.80 1.28
C ALA A 209 -21.26 -6.94 0.78
N LEU A 210 -21.11 -8.01 1.55
CA LEU A 210 -20.39 -9.22 1.12
C LEU A 210 -21.00 -9.83 -0.14
N GLN A 211 -22.34 -10.06 -0.13
CA GLN A 211 -23.03 -10.58 -1.32
C GLN A 211 -22.80 -9.68 -2.56
N ARG A 212 -22.89 -8.35 -2.40
CA ARG A 212 -22.66 -7.42 -3.52
C ARG A 212 -21.23 -7.47 -4.01
N THR A 213 -20.25 -7.62 -3.11
CA THR A 213 -18.85 -7.79 -3.50
C THR A 213 -18.63 -9.07 -4.30
N GLU A 214 -19.28 -10.19 -3.91
CA GLU A 214 -19.25 -11.44 -4.67
C GLU A 214 -19.85 -11.25 -6.08
N GLU A 215 -20.97 -10.52 -6.20
CA GLU A 215 -21.59 -10.21 -7.49
C GLU A 215 -20.66 -9.36 -8.38
N ILE A 216 -19.99 -8.34 -7.80
CA ILE A 216 -19.01 -7.50 -8.53
C ILE A 216 -17.85 -8.37 -9.04
N ILE A 217 -17.32 -9.27 -8.22
CA ILE A 217 -16.24 -10.16 -8.62
C ILE A 217 -16.68 -11.07 -9.79
N GLU A 218 -17.91 -11.60 -9.71
CA GLU A 218 -18.44 -12.46 -10.78
C GLU A 218 -18.70 -11.66 -12.07
N GLU A 219 -19.22 -10.42 -11.98
CA GLU A 219 -19.34 -9.50 -13.11
C GLU A 219 -17.98 -9.29 -13.78
N ARG A 220 -16.92 -8.97 -12.99
CA ARG A 220 -15.56 -8.80 -13.49
C ARG A 220 -14.97 -10.06 -14.11
N ARG A 221 -15.27 -11.23 -13.53
CA ARG A 221 -14.83 -12.52 -14.10
C ARG A 221 -15.43 -12.77 -15.47
N GLN A 222 -16.68 -12.39 -15.70
CA GLN A 222 -17.36 -12.54 -16.99
C GLN A 222 -16.86 -11.55 -18.04
N GLU A 223 -16.42 -10.37 -17.62
CA GLU A 223 -15.89 -9.33 -18.51
C GLU A 223 -14.45 -9.62 -18.98
N ASN A 224 -13.71 -10.48 -18.26
CA ASN A 224 -12.30 -10.76 -18.54
C ASN A 224 -12.12 -12.17 -19.07
N GLU A 225 -11.44 -12.30 -20.22
CA GLU A 225 -11.05 -13.58 -20.81
C GLU A 225 -9.84 -14.22 -20.10
N SER A 226 -9.10 -13.45 -19.29
CA SER A 226 -7.91 -13.88 -18.57
C SER A 226 -8.23 -14.43 -17.18
N GLU A 227 -7.29 -15.20 -16.62
CA GLU A 227 -7.38 -15.73 -15.26
C GLU A 227 -7.48 -14.58 -14.24
N LEU A 228 -8.48 -14.65 -13.35
CA LEU A 228 -8.69 -13.70 -12.26
C LEU A 228 -8.04 -14.23 -10.98
N ARG A 229 -7.14 -13.44 -10.38
CA ARG A 229 -6.58 -13.74 -9.07
C ARG A 229 -7.30 -12.94 -8.00
N ILE A 230 -7.86 -13.64 -7.00
CA ILE A 230 -8.66 -13.04 -5.92
C ILE A 230 -7.91 -13.21 -4.61
N TYR A 231 -7.78 -12.14 -3.85
CA TYR A 231 -7.29 -12.14 -2.47
C TYR A 231 -8.41 -11.67 -1.54
N VAL A 232 -8.59 -12.38 -0.44
CA VAL A 232 -9.52 -12.00 0.64
C VAL A 232 -8.71 -11.86 1.93
N ILE A 233 -8.85 -10.74 2.62
CA ILE A 233 -8.15 -10.40 3.86
C ILE A 233 -9.12 -9.85 4.91
#